data_38e7aa5ec988590fcdbc9ee81224c5c3
#
_entry.id   38e7aa5ec988590fcdbc9ee81224c5c3
#
_cell.length_a   1.000
_cell.length_b   1.000
_cell.length_c   1.000
_cell.angle_alpha   90.00
_cell.angle_beta   90.00
_cell.angle_gamma   90.00
#
_symmetry.space_group_name_H-M   'P 1'
#
loop_
_entity.id
_entity.type
_entity.pdbx_description
1 polymer ?
#
loop_
_entity_poly.entity_id
_entity_poly.type
_entity_poly.pdbx_seq_one_letter_code
_entity_poly.pdbx_strand_id
1 'polypeptide(L)'
;MAEIACYYISGSPPCWTVMLALEAKGLAYEARRLDNAKGEQKGEAFLAVNPRGTVPVLVCDGLVVRETNAILAFLDAFEPEPPLFGSNPPHTAAIWQMVEETDPLLREPIGSVTRPIFRGRAAEMRDQIDVAIAQVRDALDELEATLAGMSYLVGEALSAADLAVYPAIMQLMRGATREGAETLDLQVAPLAQHYPGIAAWAGRVETLPGHERAYPPHWR
;
A
#
# COMPACT_ATOMS: atom_id res chain seq x y z
N MET A 1 17.96 11.24 18.86
CA MET A 1 16.87 10.79 17.94
C MET A 1 17.04 9.29 17.79
N ALA A 2 15.96 8.54 17.74
CA ALA A 2 16.01 7.10 17.52
C ALA A 2 16.65 6.79 16.14
N GLU A 3 17.43 5.71 16.05
CA GLU A 3 17.96 5.20 14.80
C GLU A 3 16.94 4.26 14.16
N ILE A 4 16.28 4.73 13.09
CA ILE A 4 15.25 3.98 12.38
C ILE A 4 15.75 3.56 11.00
N ALA A 5 15.64 2.27 10.67
CA ALA A 5 15.90 1.73 9.33
C ALA A 5 14.67 0.94 8.83
N CYS A 6 14.29 1.17 7.56
CA CYS A 6 13.21 0.45 6.89
C CYS A 6 13.77 -0.38 5.74
N TYR A 7 13.68 -1.72 5.87
CA TYR A 7 14.02 -2.62 4.77
C TYR A 7 12.81 -2.81 3.86
N TYR A 8 13.02 -2.59 2.57
CA TYR A 8 11.91 -2.58 1.61
C TYR A 8 12.32 -3.09 0.22
N ILE A 9 11.33 -3.51 -0.55
CA ILE A 9 11.42 -3.75 -1.99
C ILE A 9 10.61 -2.66 -2.68
N SER A 10 11.25 -1.95 -3.63
CA SER A 10 10.61 -0.85 -4.35
C SER A 10 9.42 -1.35 -5.18
N GLY A 11 8.27 -0.68 -5.05
CA GLY A 11 7.02 -1.04 -5.71
C GLY A 11 6.21 -2.13 -5.01
N SER A 12 6.62 -2.54 -3.81
CA SER A 12 5.81 -3.39 -2.94
C SER A 12 4.80 -2.53 -2.17
N PRO A 13 3.47 -2.72 -2.34
CA PRO A 13 2.47 -1.94 -1.61
C PRO A 13 2.65 -1.99 -0.10
N PRO A 14 2.88 -3.15 0.57
CA PRO A 14 3.14 -3.19 2.00
C PRO A 14 4.36 -2.36 2.44
N CYS A 15 5.42 -2.36 1.64
CA CYS A 15 6.60 -1.55 1.95
C CYS A 15 6.30 -0.06 1.81
N TRP A 16 5.55 0.31 0.77
CA TRP A 16 5.16 1.69 0.53
C TRP A 16 4.22 2.20 1.63
N THR A 17 3.29 1.37 2.13
CA THR A 17 2.46 1.66 3.31
C THR A 17 3.32 2.09 4.51
N VAL A 18 4.35 1.32 4.85
CA VAL A 18 5.25 1.64 5.98
C VAL A 18 6.04 2.94 5.71
N MET A 19 6.54 3.13 4.50
CA MET A 19 7.27 4.35 4.16
C MET A 19 6.37 5.59 4.25
N LEU A 20 5.13 5.51 3.76
CA LEU A 20 4.14 6.59 3.90
C LEU A 20 3.81 6.87 5.38
N ALA A 21 3.73 5.84 6.22
CA ALA A 21 3.51 6.03 7.65
C ALA A 21 4.68 6.74 8.34
N LEU A 22 5.92 6.40 7.98
CA LEU A 22 7.11 7.11 8.47
C LEU A 22 7.11 8.59 8.05
N GLU A 23 6.72 8.88 6.82
CA GLU A 23 6.57 10.25 6.32
C GLU A 23 5.43 11.00 7.03
N ALA A 24 4.28 10.35 7.24
CA ALA A 24 3.14 10.93 7.95
C ALA A 24 3.47 11.29 9.40
N LYS A 25 4.32 10.48 10.04
CA LYS A 25 4.83 10.73 11.40
C LYS A 25 6.00 11.72 11.44
N GLY A 26 6.51 12.17 10.30
CA GLY A 26 7.68 13.05 10.23
C GLY A 26 8.96 12.42 10.76
N LEU A 27 9.03 11.08 10.81
CA LEU A 27 10.17 10.34 11.33
C LEU A 27 11.29 10.24 10.29
N ALA A 28 12.50 10.59 10.69
CA ALA A 28 13.68 10.37 9.88
C ALA A 28 14.08 8.89 9.92
N TYR A 29 14.36 8.29 8.76
CA TYR A 29 14.73 6.88 8.64
C TYR A 29 15.73 6.63 7.53
N GLU A 30 16.51 5.56 7.67
CA GLU A 30 17.36 5.01 6.61
C GLU A 30 16.52 4.05 5.75
N ALA A 31 16.38 4.34 4.47
CA ALA A 31 15.69 3.47 3.52
C ALA A 31 16.65 2.39 2.96
N ARG A 32 16.54 1.16 3.46
CA ARG A 32 17.38 0.02 3.06
C ARG A 32 16.67 -0.82 1.99
N ARG A 33 16.91 -0.44 0.73
CA ARG A 33 16.33 -1.14 -0.42
C ARG A 33 16.99 -2.50 -0.63
N LEU A 34 16.16 -3.55 -0.83
CA LEU A 34 16.58 -4.87 -1.28
C LEU A 34 16.25 -5.07 -2.76
N ASP A 35 17.18 -5.66 -3.50
CA ASP A 35 16.98 -6.03 -4.90
C ASP A 35 16.25 -7.38 -4.99
N ASN A 36 14.95 -7.31 -5.31
CA ASN A 36 14.11 -8.50 -5.45
C ASN A 36 14.56 -9.41 -6.60
N ALA A 37 15.10 -8.84 -7.68
CA ALA A 37 15.55 -9.61 -8.83
C ALA A 37 16.80 -10.44 -8.50
N LYS A 38 17.64 -9.96 -7.59
CA LYS A 38 18.80 -10.70 -7.06
C LYS A 38 18.43 -11.62 -5.89
N GLY A 39 17.19 -11.59 -5.41
CA GLY A 39 16.76 -12.39 -4.27
C GLY A 39 17.40 -11.96 -2.95
N GLU A 40 17.80 -10.69 -2.80
CA GLU A 40 18.50 -10.19 -1.60
C GLU A 40 17.68 -10.41 -0.31
N GLN A 41 16.33 -10.42 -0.41
CA GLN A 41 15.44 -10.76 0.71
C GLN A 41 15.58 -12.22 1.18
N LYS A 42 16.24 -13.08 0.42
CA LYS A 42 16.55 -14.48 0.77
C LYS A 42 18.03 -14.69 1.04
N GLY A 43 18.84 -13.64 0.95
CA GLY A 43 20.27 -13.68 1.27
C GLY A 43 20.53 -13.73 2.77
N GLU A 44 21.67 -14.32 3.15
CA GLU A 44 22.07 -14.54 4.56
C GLU A 44 22.04 -13.26 5.38
N ALA A 45 22.53 -12.14 4.83
CA ALA A 45 22.57 -10.85 5.51
C ALA A 45 21.16 -10.36 5.92
N PHE A 46 20.16 -10.51 5.06
CA PHE A 46 18.81 -10.11 5.41
C PHE A 46 18.07 -11.17 6.25
N LEU A 47 18.32 -12.45 6.02
CA LEU A 47 17.75 -13.52 6.83
C LEU A 47 18.19 -13.45 8.30
N ALA A 48 19.37 -12.89 8.60
CA ALA A 48 19.80 -12.58 9.96
C ALA A 48 18.92 -11.50 10.64
N VAL A 49 18.32 -10.57 9.86
CA VAL A 49 17.38 -9.55 10.34
C VAL A 49 15.95 -10.11 10.39
N ASN A 50 15.51 -10.79 9.32
CA ASN A 50 14.19 -11.42 9.24
C ASN A 50 14.29 -12.83 8.65
N PRO A 51 14.27 -13.89 9.49
CA PRO A 51 14.35 -15.27 9.02
C PRO A 51 13.24 -15.71 8.06
N ARG A 52 12.11 -14.96 7.99
CA ARG A 52 11.04 -15.22 7.01
C ARG A 52 11.41 -14.78 5.60
N GLY A 53 12.40 -13.88 5.46
CA GLY A 53 12.81 -13.33 4.17
C GLY A 53 11.69 -12.58 3.46
N THR A 54 10.89 -11.81 4.22
CA THR A 54 9.79 -10.96 3.75
C THR A 54 10.04 -9.51 4.15
N VAL A 55 9.49 -8.58 3.39
CA VAL A 55 9.49 -7.14 3.65
C VAL A 55 8.06 -6.63 3.67
N PRO A 56 7.77 -5.49 4.37
CA PRO A 56 8.71 -4.60 5.06
C PRO A 56 9.24 -5.15 6.38
N VAL A 57 10.38 -4.59 6.83
CA VAL A 57 10.91 -4.75 8.18
C VAL A 57 11.37 -3.40 8.68
N LEU A 58 10.96 -3.02 9.89
CA LEU A 58 11.43 -1.83 10.59
C LEU A 58 12.44 -2.25 11.65
N VAL A 59 13.55 -1.54 11.75
CA VAL A 59 14.50 -1.64 12.87
C VAL A 59 14.55 -0.29 13.56
N CYS A 60 14.27 -0.24 14.85
CA CYS A 60 14.29 0.99 15.65
C CYS A 60 15.11 0.74 16.91
N ASP A 61 16.27 1.42 17.04
CA ASP A 61 17.21 1.25 18.18
C ASP A 61 17.52 -0.23 18.48
N GLY A 62 17.68 -1.06 17.43
CA GLY A 62 17.94 -2.49 17.53
C GLY A 62 16.70 -3.38 17.68
N LEU A 63 15.52 -2.82 17.97
CA LEU A 63 14.27 -3.57 17.97
C LEU A 63 13.84 -3.86 16.52
N VAL A 64 13.62 -5.12 16.18
CA VAL A 64 13.13 -5.56 14.87
C VAL A 64 11.62 -5.76 14.91
N VAL A 65 10.88 -4.98 14.12
CA VAL A 65 9.42 -5.11 13.94
C VAL A 65 9.14 -5.60 12.53
N ARG A 66 8.32 -6.63 12.41
CA ARG A 66 7.89 -7.26 11.15
C ARG A 66 6.38 -7.17 11.03
N GLU A 67 5.85 -7.47 9.84
CA GLU A 67 4.45 -7.35 9.45
C GLU A 67 3.99 -5.88 9.38
N THR A 68 3.40 -5.53 8.26
CA THR A 68 2.99 -4.15 7.96
C THR A 68 2.12 -3.55 9.06
N ASN A 69 1.08 -4.27 9.49
CA ASN A 69 0.12 -3.77 10.48
C ASN A 69 0.75 -3.62 11.87
N ALA A 70 1.69 -4.52 12.23
CA ALA A 70 2.45 -4.39 13.47
C ALA A 70 3.40 -3.19 13.44
N ILE A 71 4.00 -2.90 12.28
CA ILE A 71 4.86 -1.72 12.10
C ILE A 71 4.01 -0.45 12.20
N LEU A 72 2.83 -0.39 11.58
CA LEU A 72 1.93 0.76 11.69
C LEU A 72 1.54 1.02 13.15
N ALA A 73 1.15 -0.03 13.89
CA ALA A 73 0.80 0.09 15.30
C ALA A 73 2.00 0.52 16.15
N PHE A 74 3.20 0.01 15.86
CA PHE A 74 4.43 0.44 16.52
C PHE A 74 4.72 1.92 16.27
N LEU A 75 4.64 2.38 15.04
CA LEU A 75 4.89 3.78 14.67
C LEU A 75 3.90 4.72 15.34
N ASP A 76 2.62 4.34 15.42
CA ASP A 76 1.59 5.15 16.07
C ASP A 76 1.79 5.27 17.58
N ALA A 77 2.23 4.19 18.23
CA ALA A 77 2.57 4.21 19.65
C ALA A 77 3.90 4.93 19.94
N PHE A 78 4.88 4.85 19.02
CA PHE A 78 6.20 5.46 19.13
C PHE A 78 6.15 6.98 18.95
N GLU A 79 5.40 7.46 17.98
CA GLU A 79 5.11 8.89 17.72
C GLU A 79 3.60 9.06 17.64
N PRO A 80 2.90 9.43 18.74
CA PRO A 80 1.45 9.47 18.77
C PRO A 80 0.80 10.49 17.82
N GLU A 81 1.51 11.56 17.48
CA GLU A 81 0.97 12.64 16.65
C GLU A 81 1.59 12.70 15.24
N PRO A 82 0.77 12.85 14.20
CA PRO A 82 -0.69 12.71 14.17
C PRO A 82 -1.13 11.24 14.35
N PRO A 83 -2.29 10.98 15.01
CA PRO A 83 -2.74 9.61 15.28
C PRO A 83 -3.15 8.90 13.99
N LEU A 84 -2.58 7.72 13.72
CA LEU A 84 -2.94 6.90 12.56
C LEU A 84 -4.13 5.98 12.82
N PHE A 85 -4.39 5.63 14.08
CA PHE A 85 -5.49 4.75 14.47
C PHE A 85 -6.62 5.47 15.22
N GLY A 86 -6.69 6.80 15.09
CA GLY A 86 -7.76 7.60 15.67
C GLY A 86 -7.63 7.80 17.19
N SER A 87 -8.58 8.56 17.76
CA SER A 87 -8.54 9.01 19.15
C SER A 87 -9.67 8.46 20.02
N ASN A 88 -10.55 7.64 19.47
CA ASN A 88 -11.67 7.04 20.22
C ASN A 88 -11.97 5.60 19.71
N PRO A 89 -12.55 4.72 20.56
CA PRO A 89 -12.72 3.31 20.24
C PRO A 89 -13.49 3.02 18.94
N PRO A 90 -14.63 3.69 18.62
CA PRO A 90 -15.33 3.45 17.36
C PRO A 90 -14.49 3.79 16.13
N HIS A 91 -13.77 4.92 16.16
CA HIS A 91 -12.90 5.34 15.05
C HIS A 91 -11.72 4.39 14.88
N THR A 92 -11.08 4.01 16.01
CA THR A 92 -10.00 3.01 16.01
C THR A 92 -10.46 1.68 15.40
N ALA A 93 -11.66 1.20 15.78
CA ALA A 93 -12.20 -0.04 15.23
C ALA A 93 -12.45 0.03 13.73
N ALA A 94 -13.01 1.13 13.22
CA ALA A 94 -13.25 1.32 11.80
C ALA A 94 -11.95 1.37 10.99
N ILE A 95 -10.89 2.05 11.50
CA ILE A 95 -9.59 2.09 10.86
C ILE A 95 -8.96 0.69 10.81
N TRP A 96 -8.97 -0.04 11.93
CA TRP A 96 -8.45 -1.41 11.98
C TRP A 96 -9.19 -2.35 11.03
N GLN A 97 -10.54 -2.25 10.97
CA GLN A 97 -11.34 -3.04 10.05
C GLN A 97 -10.87 -2.81 8.60
N MET A 98 -10.77 -1.56 8.16
CA MET A 98 -10.32 -1.23 6.80
C MET A 98 -8.89 -1.71 6.52
N VAL A 99 -7.98 -1.57 7.50
CA VAL A 99 -6.61 -2.07 7.39
C VAL A 99 -6.56 -3.59 7.18
N GLU A 100 -7.34 -4.34 7.97
CA GLU A 100 -7.40 -5.81 7.87
C GLU A 100 -8.11 -6.28 6.59
N GLU A 101 -9.13 -5.56 6.12
CA GLU A 101 -9.86 -5.84 4.89
C GLU A 101 -9.05 -5.50 3.63
N THR A 102 -8.02 -4.66 3.72
CA THR A 102 -7.18 -4.27 2.57
C THR A 102 -6.53 -5.47 1.88
N ASP A 103 -6.05 -6.46 2.63
CA ASP A 103 -5.38 -7.62 2.05
C ASP A 103 -6.34 -8.52 1.26
N PRO A 104 -7.40 -9.07 1.87
CA PRO A 104 -8.28 -10.01 1.19
C PRO A 104 -9.15 -9.35 0.11
N LEU A 105 -9.57 -8.08 0.30
CA LEU A 105 -10.51 -7.44 -0.63
C LEU A 105 -9.82 -6.64 -1.74
N LEU A 106 -8.59 -6.18 -1.53
CA LEU A 106 -7.88 -5.34 -2.48
C LEU A 106 -6.54 -5.92 -2.92
N ARG A 107 -5.57 -6.11 -2.02
CA ARG A 107 -4.21 -6.47 -2.43
C ARG A 107 -4.10 -7.82 -3.11
N GLU A 108 -4.79 -8.84 -2.63
CA GLU A 108 -4.76 -10.16 -3.25
C GLU A 108 -5.45 -10.18 -4.62
N PRO A 109 -6.69 -9.65 -4.78
CA PRO A 109 -7.33 -9.54 -6.09
C PRO A 109 -6.54 -8.64 -7.07
N ILE A 110 -6.09 -7.47 -6.65
CA ILE A 110 -5.24 -6.58 -7.45
C ILE A 110 -3.95 -7.30 -7.87
N GLY A 111 -3.34 -8.06 -6.97
CA GLY A 111 -2.17 -8.88 -7.29
C GLY A 111 -2.47 -9.94 -8.34
N SER A 112 -3.66 -10.52 -8.33
CA SER A 112 -4.11 -11.52 -9.32
C SER A 112 -4.35 -10.90 -10.69
N VAL A 113 -4.73 -9.62 -10.75
CA VAL A 113 -4.80 -8.85 -12.00
C VAL A 113 -3.41 -8.43 -12.48
N THR A 114 -2.63 -7.81 -11.61
CA THR A 114 -1.43 -7.07 -12.02
C THR A 114 -0.19 -7.94 -12.22
N ARG A 115 -0.03 -9.04 -11.45
CA ARG A 115 1.13 -9.94 -11.60
C ARG A 115 1.23 -10.58 -12.98
N PRO A 116 0.14 -11.11 -13.59
CA PRO A 116 0.18 -11.61 -14.97
C PRO A 116 0.57 -10.50 -15.97
N ILE A 117 0.02 -9.30 -15.83
CA ILE A 117 0.32 -8.15 -16.68
C ILE A 117 1.81 -7.81 -16.60
N PHE A 118 2.36 -7.64 -15.38
CA PHE A 118 3.77 -7.31 -15.19
C PHE A 118 4.74 -8.38 -15.70
N ARG A 119 4.27 -9.63 -15.84
CA ARG A 119 5.05 -10.77 -16.35
C ARG A 119 4.84 -11.02 -17.85
N GLY A 120 4.06 -10.20 -18.54
CA GLY A 120 3.73 -10.39 -19.96
C GLY A 120 2.87 -11.62 -20.24
N ARG A 121 2.10 -12.07 -19.23
CA ARG A 121 1.25 -13.28 -19.31
C ARG A 121 -0.24 -12.97 -19.26
N ALA A 122 -0.63 -11.74 -19.53
CA ALA A 122 -2.03 -11.31 -19.45
C ALA A 122 -2.96 -12.15 -20.34
N ALA A 123 -2.55 -12.44 -21.58
CA ALA A 123 -3.35 -13.24 -22.52
C ALA A 123 -3.54 -14.69 -22.06
N GLU A 124 -2.51 -15.30 -21.47
CA GLU A 124 -2.57 -16.68 -20.95
C GLU A 124 -3.46 -16.84 -19.72
N MET A 125 -3.57 -15.75 -18.92
CA MET A 125 -4.26 -15.77 -17.63
C MET A 125 -5.56 -14.96 -17.65
N ARG A 126 -6.12 -14.71 -18.83
CA ARG A 126 -7.28 -13.83 -19.02
C ARG A 126 -8.45 -14.20 -18.12
N ASP A 127 -8.87 -15.46 -18.11
CA ASP A 127 -10.02 -15.92 -17.31
C ASP A 127 -9.81 -15.65 -15.80
N GLN A 128 -8.58 -15.81 -15.30
CA GLN A 128 -8.25 -15.50 -13.91
C GLN A 128 -8.27 -14.00 -13.64
N ILE A 129 -7.81 -13.20 -14.59
CA ILE A 129 -7.85 -11.74 -14.51
C ILE A 129 -9.30 -11.26 -14.52
N ASP A 130 -10.16 -11.81 -15.38
CA ASP A 130 -11.57 -11.42 -15.49
C ASP A 130 -12.34 -11.70 -14.19
N VAL A 131 -12.03 -12.81 -13.51
CA VAL A 131 -12.59 -13.08 -12.17
C VAL A 131 -12.07 -12.12 -11.12
N ALA A 132 -10.75 -11.89 -11.10
CA ALA A 132 -10.12 -11.03 -10.10
C ALA A 132 -10.53 -9.55 -10.27
N ILE A 133 -10.64 -9.06 -11.52
CA ILE A 133 -11.03 -7.67 -11.77
C ILE A 133 -12.48 -7.39 -11.38
N ALA A 134 -13.37 -8.38 -11.47
CA ALA A 134 -14.73 -8.23 -10.96
C ALA A 134 -14.72 -7.98 -9.45
N GLN A 135 -13.97 -8.77 -8.68
CA GLN A 135 -13.80 -8.57 -7.23
C GLN A 135 -13.18 -7.21 -6.90
N VAL A 136 -12.18 -6.78 -7.68
CA VAL A 136 -11.55 -5.46 -7.51
C VAL A 136 -12.58 -4.36 -7.74
N ARG A 137 -13.40 -4.44 -8.79
CA ARG A 137 -14.42 -3.42 -9.07
C ARG A 137 -15.45 -3.34 -7.97
N ASP A 138 -15.95 -4.47 -7.45
CA ASP A 138 -16.86 -4.49 -6.31
C ASP A 138 -16.27 -3.75 -5.10
N ALA A 139 -15.00 -4.00 -4.77
CA ALA A 139 -14.32 -3.29 -3.68
C ALA A 139 -14.09 -1.80 -3.99
N LEU A 140 -13.80 -1.43 -5.24
CA LEU A 140 -13.67 -0.02 -5.63
C LEU A 140 -15.01 0.72 -5.56
N ASP A 141 -16.12 0.07 -5.92
CA ASP A 141 -17.47 0.64 -5.82
C ASP A 141 -17.84 0.95 -4.35
N GLU A 142 -17.46 0.07 -3.42
CA GLU A 142 -17.64 0.30 -1.98
C GLU A 142 -16.76 1.46 -1.47
N LEU A 143 -15.52 1.56 -1.91
CA LEU A 143 -14.63 2.67 -1.56
C LEU A 143 -15.14 4.00 -2.13
N GLU A 144 -15.60 4.01 -3.39
CA GLU A 144 -16.16 5.19 -4.04
C GLU A 144 -17.40 5.68 -3.29
N ALA A 145 -18.29 4.77 -2.89
CA ALA A 145 -19.46 5.09 -2.08
C ALA A 145 -19.07 5.66 -0.70
N THR A 146 -18.07 5.10 -0.07
CA THR A 146 -17.52 5.58 1.22
C THR A 146 -17.00 7.01 1.08
N LEU A 147 -16.26 7.31 0.03
CA LEU A 147 -15.66 8.61 -0.22
C LEU A 147 -16.67 9.70 -0.69
N ALA A 148 -17.90 9.33 -1.03
CA ALA A 148 -18.92 10.29 -1.41
C ALA A 148 -19.29 11.27 -0.28
N GLY A 149 -19.00 10.94 0.99
CA GLY A 149 -19.32 11.76 2.15
C GLY A 149 -18.13 12.04 3.07
N MET A 150 -16.92 11.60 2.73
CA MET A 150 -15.75 11.72 3.58
C MET A 150 -14.52 12.19 2.81
N SER A 151 -13.61 12.87 3.52
CA SER A 151 -12.35 13.32 2.94
C SER A 151 -11.33 12.19 2.84
N TYR A 152 -11.37 11.22 3.76
CA TYR A 152 -10.51 10.04 3.84
C TYR A 152 -11.36 8.79 4.06
N LEU A 153 -10.76 7.61 3.95
CA LEU A 153 -11.48 6.33 4.04
C LEU A 153 -12.18 6.12 5.37
N VAL A 154 -11.66 6.70 6.45
CA VAL A 154 -12.29 6.71 7.77
C VAL A 154 -12.28 8.12 8.33
N GLY A 155 -13.30 8.91 8.01
CA GLY A 155 -13.49 10.26 8.54
C GLY A 155 -12.75 11.36 7.77
N GLU A 156 -12.33 12.41 8.49
CA GLU A 156 -11.86 13.66 7.88
C GLU A 156 -10.34 13.84 7.93
N ALA A 157 -9.60 12.90 8.51
CA ALA A 157 -8.15 12.94 8.64
C ALA A 157 -7.50 11.70 8.08
N LEU A 158 -6.26 11.85 7.57
CA LEU A 158 -5.43 10.74 7.12
C LEU A 158 -5.25 9.73 8.24
N SER A 159 -5.39 8.44 7.93
CA SER A 159 -5.27 7.34 8.88
C SER A 159 -4.47 6.17 8.29
N ALA A 160 -4.22 5.14 9.10
CA ALA A 160 -3.61 3.89 8.66
C ALA A 160 -4.41 3.20 7.53
N ALA A 161 -5.74 3.40 7.49
CA ALA A 161 -6.58 2.88 6.41
C ALA A 161 -6.17 3.44 5.04
N ASP A 162 -5.99 4.76 4.95
CA ASP A 162 -5.57 5.43 3.73
C ASP A 162 -4.18 4.97 3.28
N LEU A 163 -3.26 4.86 4.24
CA LEU A 163 -1.88 4.42 3.97
C LEU A 163 -1.79 2.95 3.52
N ALA A 164 -2.72 2.10 3.96
CA ALA A 164 -2.79 0.70 3.56
C ALA A 164 -3.40 0.53 2.16
N VAL A 165 -4.49 1.25 1.86
CA VAL A 165 -5.26 1.12 0.61
C VAL A 165 -4.57 1.81 -0.56
N TYR A 166 -4.04 3.03 -0.37
CA TYR A 166 -3.48 3.86 -1.44
C TYR A 166 -2.42 3.13 -2.30
N PRO A 167 -1.39 2.47 -1.73
CA PRO A 167 -0.39 1.75 -2.52
C PRO A 167 -0.98 0.61 -3.37
N ALA A 168 -2.04 -0.04 -2.91
CA ALA A 168 -2.71 -1.10 -3.66
C ALA A 168 -3.44 -0.52 -4.88
N ILE A 169 -4.17 0.59 -4.73
CA ILE A 169 -4.82 1.29 -5.83
C ILE A 169 -3.79 1.77 -6.86
N MET A 170 -2.69 2.35 -6.41
CA MET A 170 -1.63 2.80 -7.33
C MET A 170 -0.95 1.65 -8.07
N GLN A 171 -0.81 0.48 -7.45
CA GLN A 171 -0.35 -0.73 -8.14
C GLN A 171 -1.33 -1.15 -9.24
N LEU A 172 -2.64 -1.10 -8.98
CA LEU A 172 -3.67 -1.39 -9.98
C LEU A 172 -3.57 -0.43 -11.16
N MET A 173 -3.48 0.88 -10.89
CA MET A 173 -3.35 1.90 -11.94
C MET A 173 -2.11 1.68 -12.79
N ARG A 174 -0.98 1.37 -12.15
CA ARG A 174 0.25 1.02 -12.86
C ARG A 174 0.09 -0.23 -13.73
N GLY A 175 -0.62 -1.24 -13.25
CA GLY A 175 -0.94 -2.45 -14.03
C GLY A 175 -1.83 -2.14 -15.23
N ALA A 176 -2.88 -1.35 -15.02
CA ALA A 176 -3.87 -1.00 -16.03
C ALA A 176 -3.31 -0.15 -17.19
N THR A 177 -2.17 0.53 -16.98
CA THR A 177 -1.49 1.34 -18.00
C THR A 177 -0.29 0.64 -18.64
N ARG A 178 -0.04 -0.64 -18.34
CA ARG A 178 1.05 -1.41 -18.94
C ARG A 178 0.68 -2.01 -20.26
N GLU A 179 1.70 -2.22 -21.11
CA GLU A 179 1.58 -3.00 -22.34
C GLU A 179 0.94 -4.37 -22.06
N GLY A 180 -0.04 -4.75 -22.86
CA GLY A 180 -0.85 -5.95 -22.71
C GLY A 180 -2.10 -5.78 -21.84
N ALA A 181 -2.25 -4.69 -21.09
CA ALA A 181 -3.47 -4.38 -20.35
C ALA A 181 -4.58 -3.83 -21.25
N GLU A 182 -4.22 -3.22 -22.38
CA GLU A 182 -5.16 -2.64 -23.36
C GLU A 182 -6.12 -3.66 -23.98
N THR A 183 -5.75 -4.95 -23.96
CA THR A 183 -6.59 -6.05 -24.43
C THR A 183 -7.58 -6.57 -23.39
N LEU A 184 -7.45 -6.06 -22.15
CA LEU A 184 -8.26 -6.45 -21.00
C LEU A 184 -9.33 -5.37 -20.73
N ASP A 185 -10.55 -5.78 -20.43
CA ASP A 185 -11.62 -4.86 -20.07
C ASP A 185 -11.59 -4.56 -18.56
N LEU A 186 -10.54 -3.87 -18.11
CA LEU A 186 -10.35 -3.60 -16.69
C LEU A 186 -11.33 -2.55 -16.14
N GLN A 187 -11.69 -1.53 -16.92
CA GLN A 187 -12.63 -0.45 -16.56
C GLN A 187 -12.25 0.30 -15.26
N VAL A 188 -10.95 0.48 -15.02
CA VAL A 188 -10.43 1.15 -13.82
C VAL A 188 -9.54 2.36 -14.14
N ALA A 189 -9.09 2.47 -15.38
CA ALA A 189 -8.21 3.56 -15.82
C ALA A 189 -8.81 4.28 -17.04
N PRO A 190 -8.75 5.62 -17.10
CA PRO A 190 -8.21 6.54 -16.08
C PRO A 190 -9.05 6.55 -14.80
N LEU A 191 -8.39 6.57 -13.63
CA LEU A 191 -9.08 6.48 -12.33
C LEU A 191 -10.17 7.55 -12.15
N ALA A 192 -9.89 8.80 -12.52
CA ALA A 192 -10.83 9.91 -12.40
C ALA A 192 -12.08 9.78 -13.28
N GLN A 193 -12.04 8.95 -14.33
CA GLN A 193 -13.20 8.69 -15.19
C GLN A 193 -14.12 7.63 -14.59
N HIS A 194 -13.56 6.61 -13.98
CA HIS A 194 -14.31 5.47 -13.44
C HIS A 194 -14.66 5.66 -11.96
N TYR A 195 -13.74 6.25 -11.17
CA TYR A 195 -13.81 6.40 -9.72
C TYR A 195 -13.33 7.80 -9.30
N PRO A 196 -14.14 8.85 -9.57
CA PRO A 196 -13.74 10.25 -9.31
C PRO A 196 -13.50 10.56 -7.81
N GLY A 197 -14.24 9.92 -6.90
CA GLY A 197 -14.05 10.05 -5.46
C GLY A 197 -12.71 9.46 -5.01
N ILE A 198 -12.39 8.25 -5.49
CA ILE A 198 -11.09 7.60 -5.23
C ILE A 198 -9.94 8.43 -5.83
N ALA A 199 -10.12 8.98 -7.03
CA ALA A 199 -9.10 9.85 -7.64
C ALA A 199 -8.85 11.13 -6.83
N ALA A 200 -9.93 11.78 -6.35
CA ALA A 200 -9.81 12.97 -5.50
C ALA A 200 -9.15 12.64 -4.14
N TRP A 201 -9.50 11.50 -3.55
CA TRP A 201 -8.87 11.01 -2.32
C TRP A 201 -7.38 10.69 -2.54
N ALA A 202 -7.02 9.99 -3.62
CA ALA A 202 -5.64 9.70 -3.95
C ALA A 202 -4.83 10.99 -4.08
N GLY A 203 -5.36 12.02 -4.75
CA GLY A 203 -4.73 13.33 -4.82
C GLY A 203 -4.49 13.99 -3.46
N ARG A 204 -5.38 13.76 -2.46
CA ARG A 204 -5.14 14.22 -1.08
C ARG A 204 -3.99 13.46 -0.40
N VAL A 205 -3.91 12.14 -0.58
CA VAL A 205 -2.78 11.35 -0.06
C VAL A 205 -1.46 11.79 -0.69
N GLU A 206 -1.44 12.15 -1.97
CA GLU A 206 -0.26 12.65 -2.67
C GLU A 206 0.25 14.00 -2.13
N THR A 207 -0.58 14.77 -1.42
CA THR A 207 -0.14 16.00 -0.75
C THR A 207 0.59 15.76 0.57
N LEU A 208 0.68 14.52 1.05
CA LEU A 208 1.41 14.16 2.26
C LEU A 208 2.86 14.64 2.18
N PRO A 209 3.37 15.41 3.17
CA PRO A 209 4.78 15.75 3.23
C PRO A 209 5.65 14.50 3.16
N GLY A 210 6.60 14.47 2.24
CA GLY A 210 7.47 13.30 2.01
C GLY A 210 6.89 12.19 1.12
N HIS A 211 5.65 12.31 0.61
CA HIS A 211 5.09 11.36 -0.36
C HIS A 211 6.07 11.05 -1.50
N GLU A 212 6.70 12.08 -2.07
CA GLU A 212 7.70 11.94 -3.14
C GLU A 212 8.93 11.11 -2.76
N ARG A 213 9.34 11.10 -1.48
CA ARG A 213 10.45 10.27 -0.98
C ARG A 213 10.04 8.80 -0.86
N ALA A 214 8.80 8.56 -0.47
CA ALA A 214 8.24 7.22 -0.36
C ALA A 214 7.83 6.65 -1.72
N TYR A 215 7.63 7.48 -2.75
CA TYR A 215 7.17 7.05 -4.07
C TYR A 215 8.18 6.12 -4.74
N PRO A 216 7.73 4.97 -5.33
CA PRO A 216 8.64 4.03 -5.99
C PRO A 216 9.33 4.66 -7.20
N PRO A 217 10.67 4.86 -7.19
CA PRO A 217 11.35 5.63 -8.25
C PRO A 217 11.18 5.06 -9.67
N HIS A 218 11.01 3.74 -9.79
CA HIS A 218 10.85 3.06 -11.08
C HIS A 218 9.40 3.07 -11.60
N TRP A 219 8.51 3.77 -10.92
CA TRP A 219 7.12 4.00 -11.35
C TRP A 219 6.96 5.36 -12.06
N ARG A 220 7.99 6.20 -12.01
CA ARG A 220 8.09 7.49 -12.73
C ARG A 220 8.36 7.29 -14.22
#